data_7e61740d63f736760aa1a134249ea678
#
_entry.id   7e61740d63f736760aa1a134249ea678
#
_cell.length_a   1.000
_cell.length_b   1.000
_cell.length_c   1.000
_cell.angle_alpha   90.00
_cell.angle_beta   90.00
_cell.angle_gamma   90.00
#
_symmetry.space_group_name_H-M   'P 1'
#
loop_
_entity.id
_entity.type
_entity.pdbx_description
1 polymer ?
#
loop_
_entity_poly.entity_id
_entity_poly.type
_entity_poly.pdbx_seq_one_letter_code
_entity_poly.pdbx_strand_id
1 'polypeptide(L)'
;MPSFDIVSEVDTQEIDNALNQARKELVTRFDLKDAKTEIIPEPDKIILIADDGAHLKALREIVIGKLSKRGVDLRNVEQEEPAISSVGHARQELKIKQGLEGSKAKEIIQAIKSQGFKVQSQLQDLQIRVTGKKKDELQTVIQFVRSRDFGVATSFKNFRD
;
A
#
# COMPACT_ATOMS: atom_id res chain seq x y z
N MET A 1 28.79 -1.24 -12.89
CA MET A 1 28.40 -2.27 -11.88
C MET A 1 26.89 -2.51 -11.99
N PRO A 2 26.46 -3.76 -11.94
CA PRO A 2 25.04 -4.07 -11.94
C PRO A 2 24.31 -3.39 -10.76
N SER A 3 23.08 -3.01 -10.99
CA SER A 3 22.25 -2.38 -9.96
C SER A 3 20.78 -2.65 -10.20
N PHE A 4 19.97 -2.42 -9.18
CA PHE A 4 18.51 -2.41 -9.27
C PHE A 4 17.96 -1.49 -8.19
N ASP A 5 16.67 -1.17 -8.29
CA ASP A 5 16.00 -0.34 -7.30
C ASP A 5 14.95 -1.15 -6.56
N ILE A 6 14.92 -1.01 -5.23
CA ILE A 6 13.84 -1.49 -4.38
C ILE A 6 12.82 -0.36 -4.28
N VAL A 7 11.58 -0.65 -4.62
CA VAL A 7 10.51 0.35 -4.63
C VAL A 7 9.29 -0.16 -3.86
N SER A 8 8.47 0.77 -3.39
CA SER A 8 7.15 0.47 -2.83
C SER A 8 6.12 1.29 -3.61
N GLU A 9 5.40 0.63 -4.49
CA GLU A 9 4.47 1.31 -5.41
C GLU A 9 3.07 0.75 -5.28
N VAL A 10 2.09 1.60 -5.54
CA VAL A 10 0.69 1.23 -5.62
C VAL A 10 0.19 1.65 -7.00
N ASP A 11 -0.51 0.75 -7.67
CA ASP A 11 -1.11 1.05 -8.97
C ASP A 11 -2.41 1.83 -8.75
N THR A 12 -2.39 3.13 -9.04
CA THR A 12 -3.55 4.01 -8.86
C THR A 12 -4.73 3.61 -9.74
N GLN A 13 -4.47 3.04 -10.91
CA GLN A 13 -5.54 2.56 -11.79
C GLN A 13 -6.28 1.38 -11.14
N GLU A 14 -5.55 0.49 -10.45
CA GLU A 14 -6.17 -0.62 -9.75
C GLU A 14 -6.97 -0.14 -8.53
N ILE A 15 -6.54 0.94 -7.88
CA ILE A 15 -7.33 1.56 -6.82
C ILE A 15 -8.65 2.08 -7.41
N ASP A 16 -8.61 2.80 -8.52
CA ASP A 16 -9.82 3.32 -9.17
C ASP A 16 -10.76 2.19 -9.58
N ASN A 17 -10.23 1.11 -10.14
CA ASN A 17 -11.03 -0.06 -10.50
C ASN A 17 -11.69 -0.69 -9.27
N ALA A 18 -10.96 -0.81 -8.17
CA ALA A 18 -11.48 -1.35 -6.92
C ALA A 18 -12.62 -0.49 -6.37
N LEU A 19 -12.46 0.82 -6.38
CA LEU A 19 -13.48 1.75 -5.89
C LEU A 19 -14.73 1.72 -6.76
N ASN A 20 -14.58 1.60 -8.07
CA ASN A 20 -15.73 1.47 -8.98
C ASN A 20 -16.49 0.17 -8.73
N GLN A 21 -15.79 -0.93 -8.47
CA GLN A 21 -16.43 -2.20 -8.11
C GLN A 21 -17.14 -2.09 -6.76
N ALA A 22 -16.52 -1.41 -5.79
CA ALA A 22 -17.14 -1.17 -4.50
C ALA A 22 -18.45 -0.38 -4.64
N ARG A 23 -18.45 0.67 -5.46
CA ARG A 23 -19.67 1.47 -5.72
C ARG A 23 -20.79 0.64 -6.34
N LYS A 24 -20.45 -0.27 -7.25
CA LYS A 24 -21.43 -1.17 -7.86
C LYS A 24 -22.05 -2.11 -6.84
N GLU A 25 -21.24 -2.63 -5.92
CA GLU A 25 -21.73 -3.52 -4.88
C GLU A 25 -22.64 -2.79 -3.89
N LEU A 26 -22.35 -1.52 -3.57
CA LEU A 26 -23.15 -0.73 -2.65
C LEU A 26 -24.62 -0.63 -3.08
N VAL A 27 -24.88 -0.46 -4.37
CA VAL A 27 -26.24 -0.31 -4.89
C VAL A 27 -27.01 -1.62 -4.93
N THR A 28 -26.34 -2.74 -4.81
CA THR A 28 -26.96 -4.07 -4.84
C THR A 28 -27.05 -4.72 -3.46
N ARG A 29 -26.23 -4.28 -2.48
CA ARG A 29 -26.24 -4.85 -1.14
C ARG A 29 -27.47 -4.39 -0.37
N PHE A 30 -28.20 -5.35 0.14
CA PHE A 30 -29.47 -5.11 0.85
C PHE A 30 -29.25 -4.23 2.09
N ASP A 31 -28.15 -4.42 2.81
CA ASP A 31 -27.86 -3.69 4.04
C ASP A 31 -27.33 -2.26 3.80
N LEU A 32 -26.97 -1.91 2.57
CA LEU A 32 -26.33 -0.62 2.25
C LEU A 32 -27.04 0.19 1.15
N LYS A 33 -27.92 -0.42 0.37
CA LYS A 33 -28.52 0.24 -0.80
C LYS A 33 -29.31 1.51 -0.45
N ASP A 34 -29.89 1.58 0.75
CA ASP A 34 -30.66 2.73 1.22
C ASP A 34 -29.87 3.59 2.21
N ALA A 35 -28.63 3.21 2.54
CA ALA A 35 -27.77 3.99 3.42
C ALA A 35 -27.09 5.12 2.66
N LYS A 36 -26.80 6.21 3.35
CA LYS A 36 -26.04 7.33 2.79
C LYS A 36 -24.54 7.00 2.91
N THR A 37 -23.94 6.56 1.83
CA THR A 37 -22.53 6.20 1.79
C THR A 37 -21.82 6.96 0.67
N GLU A 38 -20.57 7.33 0.91
CA GLU A 38 -19.72 7.96 -0.09
C GLU A 38 -18.33 7.38 -0.04
N ILE A 39 -17.72 7.27 -1.22
CA ILE A 39 -16.32 6.91 -1.38
C ILE A 39 -15.67 8.07 -2.14
N ILE A 40 -14.76 8.78 -1.50
CA ILE A 40 -14.12 9.97 -2.07
C ILE A 40 -12.64 9.67 -2.25
N PRO A 41 -12.17 9.46 -3.51
CA PRO A 41 -10.75 9.25 -3.75
C PRO A 41 -10.00 10.59 -3.76
N GLU A 42 -8.83 10.59 -3.12
CA GLU A 42 -7.87 11.67 -3.19
C GLU A 42 -6.52 11.11 -3.60
N PRO A 43 -5.53 11.94 -3.99
CA PRO A 43 -4.25 11.41 -4.50
C PRO A 43 -3.51 10.48 -3.54
N ASP A 44 -3.63 10.69 -2.23
CA ASP A 44 -2.90 9.95 -1.22
C ASP A 44 -3.78 9.22 -0.21
N LYS A 45 -5.10 9.25 -0.40
CA LYS A 45 -6.03 8.61 0.53
C LYS A 45 -7.40 8.38 -0.08
N ILE A 46 -8.18 7.55 0.59
CA ILE A 46 -9.58 7.30 0.27
C ILE A 46 -10.39 7.70 1.49
N ILE A 47 -11.40 8.53 1.30
CA ILE A 47 -12.29 8.95 2.39
C ILE A 47 -13.59 8.15 2.27
N LEU A 48 -13.97 7.48 3.36
CA LEU A 48 -15.22 6.74 3.46
C LEU A 48 -16.18 7.48 4.38
N ILE A 49 -17.41 7.68 3.92
CA ILE A 49 -18.45 8.37 4.70
C ILE A 49 -19.69 7.47 4.71
N ALA A 50 -20.29 7.35 5.88
CA ALA A 50 -21.54 6.62 6.06
C ALA A 50 -22.42 7.35 7.09
N ASP A 51 -23.67 6.93 7.21
CA ASP A 51 -24.62 7.56 8.13
C ASP A 51 -24.47 7.07 9.57
N ASP A 52 -23.80 5.93 9.80
CA ASP A 52 -23.48 5.43 11.15
C ASP A 52 -22.25 4.51 11.12
N GLY A 53 -21.82 4.10 12.31
CA GLY A 53 -20.63 3.26 12.46
C GLY A 53 -20.79 1.86 11.87
N ALA A 54 -21.96 1.27 11.94
CA ALA A 54 -22.21 -0.06 11.40
C ALA A 54 -22.15 -0.05 9.86
N HIS A 55 -22.74 0.95 9.24
CA HIS A 55 -22.67 1.11 7.78
C HIS A 55 -21.27 1.47 7.33
N LEU A 56 -20.54 2.27 8.12
CA LEU A 56 -19.14 2.57 7.82
C LEU A 56 -18.28 1.31 7.82
N LYS A 57 -18.48 0.43 8.81
CA LYS A 57 -17.77 -0.82 8.89
C LYS A 57 -18.03 -1.70 7.65
N ALA A 58 -19.29 -1.82 7.26
CA ALA A 58 -19.66 -2.59 6.06
C ALA A 58 -19.06 -1.97 4.79
N LEU A 59 -19.10 -0.65 4.66
CA LEU A 59 -18.48 0.07 3.54
C LEU A 59 -16.98 -0.19 3.48
N ARG A 60 -16.31 -0.09 4.60
CA ARG A 60 -14.87 -0.35 4.68
C ARG A 60 -14.53 -1.77 4.26
N GLU A 61 -15.28 -2.76 4.74
CA GLU A 61 -15.04 -4.15 4.37
C GLU A 61 -15.17 -4.39 2.88
N ILE A 62 -16.14 -3.74 2.23
CA ILE A 62 -16.30 -3.83 0.78
C ILE A 62 -15.09 -3.21 0.07
N VAL A 63 -14.70 -2.00 0.47
CA VAL A 63 -13.58 -1.29 -0.17
C VAL A 63 -12.28 -2.06 0.00
N ILE A 64 -11.97 -2.50 1.21
CA ILE A 64 -10.75 -3.27 1.49
C ILE A 64 -10.74 -4.58 0.71
N GLY A 65 -11.87 -5.27 0.64
CA GLY A 65 -11.99 -6.50 -0.14
C GLY A 65 -11.74 -6.29 -1.63
N LYS A 66 -12.27 -5.19 -2.20
CA LYS A 66 -12.05 -4.89 -3.62
C LYS A 66 -10.61 -4.48 -3.89
N LEU A 67 -10.00 -3.68 -3.01
CA LEU A 67 -8.57 -3.33 -3.12
C LEU A 67 -7.71 -4.59 -3.15
N SER A 68 -7.95 -5.51 -2.21
CA SER A 68 -7.21 -6.76 -2.14
C SER A 68 -7.39 -7.61 -3.41
N LYS A 69 -8.61 -7.73 -3.91
CA LYS A 69 -8.89 -8.49 -5.13
C LYS A 69 -8.21 -7.91 -6.37
N ARG A 70 -8.03 -6.60 -6.42
CA ARG A 70 -7.37 -5.92 -7.53
C ARG A 70 -5.85 -5.91 -7.38
N GLY A 71 -5.31 -6.58 -6.37
CA GLY A 71 -3.87 -6.72 -6.19
C GLY A 71 -3.20 -5.57 -5.45
N VAL A 72 -3.97 -4.69 -4.83
CA VAL A 72 -3.40 -3.64 -3.98
C VAL A 72 -2.96 -4.28 -2.66
N ASP A 73 -1.68 -4.13 -2.33
CA ASP A 73 -1.15 -4.69 -1.10
C ASP A 73 -1.65 -3.88 0.10
N LEU A 74 -2.37 -4.55 1.00
CA LEU A 74 -3.01 -3.87 2.15
C LEU A 74 -1.99 -3.32 3.15
N ARG A 75 -0.73 -3.74 3.10
CA ARG A 75 0.33 -3.12 3.90
C ARG A 75 0.57 -1.67 3.51
N ASN A 76 0.19 -1.29 2.28
CA ASN A 76 0.30 0.09 1.80
C ASN A 76 -0.99 0.89 2.02
N VAL A 77 -1.99 0.30 2.68
CA VAL A 77 -3.26 0.96 3.01
C VAL A 77 -3.37 1.07 4.53
N GLU A 78 -3.20 2.29 5.03
CA GLU A 78 -3.29 2.55 6.47
C GLU A 78 -4.69 3.00 6.83
N GLN A 79 -5.38 2.20 7.63
CA GLN A 79 -6.73 2.52 8.09
C GLN A 79 -6.62 3.41 9.33
N GLU A 80 -7.05 4.67 9.20
CA GLU A 80 -7.08 5.58 10.33
C GLU A 80 -8.27 5.28 11.24
N GLU A 81 -8.27 5.82 12.45
CA GLU A 81 -9.39 5.67 13.37
C GLU A 81 -10.65 6.28 12.78
N PRO A 82 -11.78 5.55 12.82
CA PRO A 82 -13.05 6.14 12.37
C PRO A 82 -13.49 7.24 13.31
N ALA A 83 -14.01 8.33 12.74
CA ALA A 83 -14.62 9.41 13.49
C ALA A 83 -16.15 9.24 13.39
N ILE A 84 -16.81 8.97 14.52
CA ILE A 84 -18.24 8.74 14.59
C ILE A 84 -18.86 9.84 15.41
N SER A 85 -19.78 10.61 14.78
CA SER A 85 -20.47 11.68 15.44
C SER A 85 -21.79 11.18 16.05
N SER A 86 -22.23 11.84 17.14
CA SER A 86 -23.49 11.50 17.81
C SER A 86 -24.72 11.83 16.96
N VAL A 87 -24.57 12.61 15.89
CA VAL A 87 -25.69 13.02 15.01
C VAL A 87 -25.73 12.20 13.71
N GLY A 88 -25.18 10.98 13.71
CA GLY A 88 -25.35 10.06 12.61
C GLY A 88 -24.41 10.27 11.43
N HIS A 89 -23.19 10.68 11.68
CA HIS A 89 -22.15 10.74 10.64
C HIS A 89 -20.96 9.91 11.06
N ALA A 90 -20.48 9.08 10.15
CA ALA A 90 -19.27 8.29 10.36
C ALA A 90 -18.33 8.52 9.18
N ARG A 91 -17.06 8.74 9.48
CA ARG A 91 -16.05 9.06 8.49
C ARG A 91 -14.76 8.32 8.84
N GLN A 92 -14.07 7.81 7.82
CA GLN A 92 -12.77 7.18 8.00
C GLN A 92 -11.89 7.48 6.80
N GLU A 93 -10.60 7.69 7.06
CA GLU A 93 -9.61 7.85 6.01
C GLU A 93 -8.78 6.57 5.89
N LEU A 94 -8.57 6.15 4.65
CA LEU A 94 -7.64 5.07 4.32
C LEU A 94 -6.47 5.73 3.60
N LYS A 95 -5.32 5.84 4.26
CA LYS A 95 -4.14 6.47 3.66
C LYS A 95 -3.43 5.48 2.75
N ILE A 96 -3.06 5.94 1.56
CA ILE A 96 -2.33 5.14 0.58
C ILE A 96 -0.86 5.52 0.68
N LYS A 97 -0.03 4.59 1.11
CA LYS A 97 1.40 4.80 1.25
C LYS A 97 2.12 4.39 -0.01
N GLN A 98 2.94 5.27 -0.56
CA GLN A 98 3.80 4.99 -1.70
C GLN A 98 5.20 5.51 -1.42
N GLY A 99 6.20 4.81 -1.98
CA GLY A 99 7.58 5.16 -1.80
C GLY A 99 8.13 4.67 -0.47
N LEU A 100 9.44 4.59 -0.39
CA LEU A 100 10.14 4.19 0.83
C LEU A 100 10.64 5.46 1.54
N GLU A 101 9.87 5.91 2.52
CA GLU A 101 10.24 7.07 3.33
C GLU A 101 11.46 6.77 4.22
N GLY A 102 12.07 7.84 4.75
CA GLY A 102 13.35 7.77 5.44
C GLY A 102 13.49 6.67 6.49
N SER A 103 12.51 6.53 7.39
CA SER A 103 12.58 5.52 8.44
C SER A 103 12.47 4.09 7.89
N LYS A 104 11.56 3.87 6.94
CA LYS A 104 11.38 2.56 6.30
C LYS A 104 12.58 2.20 5.42
N ALA A 105 13.10 3.17 4.67
CA ALA A 105 14.29 2.96 3.85
C ALA A 105 15.49 2.60 4.74
N LYS A 106 15.67 3.28 5.86
CA LYS A 106 16.75 2.97 6.80
C LYS A 106 16.62 1.55 7.36
N GLU A 107 15.42 1.13 7.69
CA GLU A 107 15.15 -0.21 8.19
C GLU A 107 15.57 -1.28 7.17
N ILE A 108 15.19 -1.10 5.91
CA ILE A 108 15.52 -2.03 4.84
C ILE A 108 17.03 -2.05 4.57
N ILE A 109 17.65 -0.87 4.46
CA ILE A 109 19.09 -0.74 4.25
C ILE A 109 19.87 -1.42 5.38
N GLN A 110 19.44 -1.17 6.62
CA GLN A 110 20.10 -1.76 7.78
C GLN A 110 19.97 -3.28 7.80
N ALA A 111 18.78 -3.80 7.42
CA ALA A 111 18.56 -5.24 7.32
C ALA A 111 19.47 -5.88 6.27
N ILE A 112 19.65 -5.23 5.13
CA ILE A 112 20.55 -5.70 4.07
C ILE A 112 22.00 -5.71 4.59
N LYS A 113 22.42 -4.64 5.25
CA LYS A 113 23.77 -4.55 5.82
C LYS A 113 24.05 -5.64 6.83
N SER A 114 23.09 -5.97 7.67
CA SER A 114 23.26 -6.96 8.72
C SER A 114 23.47 -8.38 8.18
N GLN A 115 23.12 -8.64 6.93
CA GLN A 115 23.35 -9.94 6.28
C GLN A 115 24.76 -10.10 5.73
N GLY A 116 25.53 -9.02 5.64
CA GLY A 116 26.89 -9.09 5.14
C GLY A 116 27.01 -9.26 3.62
N PHE A 117 25.98 -8.93 2.87
CA PHE A 117 26.04 -9.00 1.40
C PHE A 117 27.06 -8.01 0.84
N LYS A 118 27.73 -8.42 -0.23
CA LYS A 118 28.75 -7.58 -0.90
C LYS A 118 28.11 -6.59 -1.86
N VAL A 119 27.26 -5.72 -1.31
CA VAL A 119 26.53 -4.71 -2.09
C VAL A 119 26.53 -3.41 -1.33
N GLN A 120 26.28 -2.33 -2.07
CA GLN A 120 26.04 -1.01 -1.50
C GLN A 120 24.57 -0.66 -1.73
N SER A 121 23.92 -0.12 -0.72
CA SER A 121 22.54 0.33 -0.84
C SER A 121 22.43 1.75 -0.33
N GLN A 122 21.66 2.58 -1.06
CA GLN A 122 21.47 3.97 -0.70
C GLN A 122 20.07 4.43 -1.09
N LEU A 123 19.51 5.33 -0.30
CA LEU A 123 18.22 5.94 -0.57
C LEU A 123 18.38 6.99 -1.68
N GLN A 124 17.55 6.90 -2.71
CA GLN A 124 17.44 7.89 -3.78
C GLN A 124 15.96 8.08 -4.13
N ASP A 125 15.44 9.27 -3.88
CA ASP A 125 14.06 9.64 -4.28
C ASP A 125 13.00 8.60 -3.86
N LEU A 126 12.92 8.24 -2.60
CA LEU A 126 11.95 7.28 -2.09
C LEU A 126 12.14 5.85 -2.62
N GLN A 127 13.32 5.56 -3.18
CA GLN A 127 13.71 4.24 -3.65
C GLN A 127 15.07 3.88 -3.06
N ILE A 128 15.35 2.59 -2.98
CA ILE A 128 16.67 2.13 -2.54
C ILE A 128 17.41 1.57 -3.74
N ARG A 129 18.52 2.19 -4.10
CA ARG A 129 19.41 1.65 -5.14
C ARG A 129 20.41 0.68 -4.53
N VAL A 130 20.45 -0.52 -5.07
CA VAL A 130 21.37 -1.56 -4.64
C VAL A 130 22.36 -1.81 -5.78
N THR A 131 23.64 -1.68 -5.48
CA THR A 131 24.73 -1.85 -6.46
C THR A 131 25.69 -2.93 -5.98
N GLY A 132 26.12 -3.79 -6.85
CA GLY A 132 27.08 -4.84 -6.54
C GLY A 132 27.93 -5.19 -7.73
N LYS A 133 29.05 -5.86 -7.49
CA LYS A 133 29.96 -6.28 -8.58
C LYS A 133 29.41 -7.43 -9.39
N LYS A 134 28.63 -8.30 -8.78
CA LYS A 134 28.11 -9.52 -9.41
C LYS A 134 26.60 -9.57 -9.37
N LYS A 135 25.98 -9.99 -10.46
CA LYS A 135 24.51 -10.16 -10.53
C LYS A 135 24.00 -11.17 -9.52
N ASP A 136 24.79 -12.21 -9.21
CA ASP A 136 24.39 -13.21 -8.21
C ASP A 136 24.21 -12.60 -6.84
N GLU A 137 25.07 -11.65 -6.46
CA GLU A 137 24.94 -10.92 -5.19
C GLU A 137 23.61 -10.14 -5.15
N LEU A 138 23.26 -9.51 -6.27
CA LEU A 138 22.00 -8.77 -6.36
C LEU A 138 20.79 -9.69 -6.23
N GLN A 139 20.82 -10.87 -6.85
CA GLN A 139 19.74 -11.83 -6.74
C GLN A 139 19.55 -12.32 -5.30
N THR A 140 20.65 -12.50 -4.59
CA THR A 140 20.59 -12.88 -3.17
C THR A 140 19.90 -11.81 -2.33
N VAL A 141 20.20 -10.53 -2.60
CA VAL A 141 19.55 -9.41 -1.91
C VAL A 141 18.05 -9.40 -2.22
N ILE A 142 17.65 -9.61 -3.47
CA ILE A 142 16.25 -9.66 -3.88
C ILE A 142 15.50 -10.76 -3.11
N GLN A 143 16.06 -11.96 -3.03
CA GLN A 143 15.45 -13.07 -2.31
C GLN A 143 15.31 -12.76 -0.82
N PHE A 144 16.34 -12.14 -0.23
CA PHE A 144 16.29 -11.74 1.18
C PHE A 144 15.17 -10.75 1.44
N VAL A 145 15.06 -9.70 0.63
CA VAL A 145 14.02 -8.66 0.81
C VAL A 145 12.62 -9.26 0.62
N ARG A 146 12.44 -10.12 -0.37
CA ARG A 146 11.16 -10.81 -0.60
C ARG A 146 10.75 -11.68 0.57
N SER A 147 11.71 -12.27 1.27
CA SER A 147 11.44 -13.20 2.38
C SER A 147 11.04 -12.50 3.66
N ARG A 148 11.21 -11.18 3.76
CA ARG A 148 10.91 -10.42 4.97
C ARG A 148 9.72 -9.50 4.76
N ASP A 149 8.94 -9.33 5.82
CA ASP A 149 7.85 -8.38 5.85
C ASP A 149 8.33 -7.10 6.52
N PHE A 150 8.48 -6.03 5.74
CA PHE A 150 8.88 -4.72 6.25
C PHE A 150 7.66 -3.83 6.53
N GLY A 151 6.44 -4.38 6.47
CA GLY A 151 5.23 -3.63 6.70
C GLY A 151 4.76 -2.79 5.51
N VAL A 152 5.45 -2.90 4.38
CA VAL A 152 5.05 -2.29 3.10
C VAL A 152 5.36 -3.28 1.98
N ALA A 153 4.67 -3.13 0.87
CA ALA A 153 4.97 -3.93 -0.33
C ALA A 153 6.31 -3.50 -0.89
N THR A 154 7.12 -4.45 -1.31
CA THR A 154 8.39 -4.18 -1.98
C THR A 154 8.39 -4.84 -3.36
N SER A 155 8.93 -4.13 -4.34
CA SER A 155 9.16 -4.69 -5.66
C SER A 155 10.51 -4.18 -6.19
N PHE A 156 10.94 -4.75 -7.30
CA PHE A 156 12.29 -4.56 -7.81
C PHE A 156 12.22 -4.18 -9.27
N LYS A 157 12.88 -3.10 -9.64
CA LYS A 157 12.88 -2.63 -11.02
C LYS A 157 14.15 -1.87 -11.36
N ASN A 158 14.21 -1.35 -12.58
CA ASN A 158 15.35 -0.58 -13.08
C ASN A 158 16.65 -1.37 -13.03
N PHE A 159 16.59 -2.63 -13.46
CA PHE A 159 17.77 -3.48 -13.53
C PHE A 159 18.75 -2.93 -14.56
N ARG A 160 20.02 -2.78 -14.15
CA ARG A 160 21.10 -2.27 -14.99
C ARG A 160 22.27 -3.21 -14.88
N ASP A 161 23.01 -3.34 -16.00
CA ASP A 161 24.23 -4.15 -16.04
C ASP A 161 25.48 -3.37 -15.65
#